data_bc0fe7d334a3db2550b4d4cd5a9ba1fc
#
_entry.id   bc0fe7d334a3db2550b4d4cd5a9ba1fc
#
_cell.length_a   1.000
_cell.length_b   1.000
_cell.length_c   1.000
_cell.angle_alpha   90.00
_cell.angle_beta   90.00
_cell.angle_gamma   90.00
#
_symmetry.space_group_name_H-M   'P 1'
#
loop_
_entity.id
_entity.type
_entity.pdbx_description
1 polymer ?
#
loop_
_entity_poly.entity_id
_entity_poly.type
_entity_poly.pdbx_seq_one_letter_code
_entity_poly.pdbx_strand_id
1 'polypeptide(L)'
;MKPLEPLRKIVLVICSCLIGSVASAQKPLNIATTAVPFLRIAPDARSGGMGDVGIATLPDAGSGFWNMGKVVFNEESAGASVSYIPWLKKISNDVYFVSAGGFYKPDEIQAISIGVRYFSLGNIQFTSDGHDNLGSSNPREMGIDVGYSRKLSDKVGLGIAARYIHSGLVNNMVSAGYDYQNGAAVAADIGLYYDNRSEADGFTFGAVLSNLGTKIAYIKDAAEKDFIPANMGIGVSWNKVINEVHTVSIGIGVNKLLVAVPEGDSPDAVSRYRKKGVAESWGNSFTDFPGQASISTGLEYWYNQFFAVRAGYYTEAKNRGDRRYITTGIGLRYNMMGFNFSYLVPTGNGINQNPLSNTLRFSLLFHFNNAY
;
A
#
# COMPACT_ATOMS: atom_id res chain seq x y z
N MET A 1 63.71 -25.28 13.28
CA MET A 1 62.51 -24.62 12.80
C MET A 1 61.91 -25.45 11.66
N LYS A 2 60.80 -26.16 11.87
CA LYS A 2 60.14 -26.93 10.82
C LYS A 2 59.31 -25.99 9.92
N PRO A 3 59.26 -26.20 8.62
CA PRO A 3 58.63 -25.26 7.68
C PRO A 3 57.13 -25.23 7.79
N LEU A 4 56.57 -23.99 7.81
CA LEU A 4 55.13 -23.64 7.84
C LEU A 4 54.39 -23.88 6.49
N GLU A 5 54.92 -24.76 5.65
CA GLU A 5 54.39 -25.11 4.32
C GLU A 5 52.94 -25.64 4.31
N PRO A 6 52.49 -26.51 5.26
CA PRO A 6 51.12 -27.00 5.21
C PRO A 6 50.07 -25.93 5.56
N LEU A 7 50.42 -25.00 6.45
CA LEU A 7 49.48 -23.91 6.86
C LEU A 7 49.26 -22.92 5.72
N ARG A 8 50.31 -22.63 4.95
CA ARG A 8 50.21 -21.73 3.76
C ARG A 8 49.35 -22.33 2.64
N LYS A 9 49.39 -23.66 2.45
CA LYS A 9 48.52 -24.36 1.47
C LYS A 9 47.07 -24.37 1.91
N ILE A 10 46.77 -24.55 3.19
CA ILE A 10 45.40 -24.50 3.74
C ILE A 10 44.80 -23.10 3.63
N VAL A 11 45.55 -22.04 3.94
CA VAL A 11 45.11 -20.65 3.78
C VAL A 11 44.84 -20.33 2.31
N LEU A 12 45.65 -20.77 1.38
CA LEU A 12 45.45 -20.57 -0.05
C LEU A 12 44.19 -21.29 -0.57
N VAL A 13 43.88 -22.48 -0.10
CA VAL A 13 42.68 -23.22 -0.48
C VAL A 13 41.42 -22.55 0.11
N ILE A 14 41.48 -22.10 1.36
CA ILE A 14 40.37 -21.36 1.98
C ILE A 14 40.10 -20.00 1.27
N CYS A 15 41.16 -19.27 0.91
CA CYS A 15 41.02 -18.04 0.11
C CYS A 15 40.46 -18.31 -1.30
N SER A 16 40.86 -19.41 -1.96
CA SER A 16 40.32 -19.77 -3.27
C SER A 16 38.86 -20.18 -3.23
N CYS A 17 38.41 -20.85 -2.16
CA CYS A 17 37.01 -21.19 -1.94
C CYS A 17 36.14 -19.96 -1.62
N LEU A 18 36.68 -18.92 -0.96
CA LEU A 18 36.00 -17.68 -0.67
C LEU A 18 35.82 -16.77 -1.92
N ILE A 19 36.75 -16.84 -2.87
CA ILE A 19 36.67 -16.05 -4.11
C ILE A 19 35.72 -16.68 -5.14
N GLY A 20 35.48 -17.99 -5.08
CA GLY A 20 34.56 -18.69 -5.98
C GLY A 20 33.06 -18.39 -5.75
N SER A 21 32.70 -17.75 -4.65
CA SER A 21 31.29 -17.52 -4.27
C SER A 21 30.71 -16.21 -4.76
N VAL A 22 31.45 -15.38 -5.49
CA VAL A 22 31.01 -13.99 -5.83
C VAL A 22 30.56 -13.83 -7.28
N ALA A 23 30.56 -14.86 -8.09
CA ALA A 23 30.05 -14.82 -9.46
C ALA A 23 28.61 -15.36 -9.56
N SER A 24 27.72 -14.93 -8.68
CA SER A 24 26.29 -15.00 -8.96
C SER A 24 25.98 -13.91 -9.98
N ALA A 25 25.87 -14.27 -11.26
CA ALA A 25 25.32 -13.41 -12.27
C ALA A 25 24.02 -12.79 -11.72
N GLN A 26 23.97 -11.48 -11.60
CA GLN A 26 22.76 -10.77 -11.15
C GLN A 26 21.67 -11.15 -12.14
N LYS A 27 20.69 -11.96 -11.68
CA LYS A 27 19.50 -12.21 -12.46
C LYS A 27 18.85 -10.85 -12.73
N PRO A 28 18.45 -10.55 -13.97
CA PRO A 28 17.76 -9.30 -14.26
C PRO A 28 16.56 -9.14 -13.31
N LEU A 29 16.45 -7.97 -12.71
CA LEU A 29 15.42 -7.69 -11.72
C LEU A 29 14.11 -7.39 -12.48
N ASN A 30 13.34 -8.43 -12.77
CA ASN A 30 12.04 -8.28 -13.40
C ASN A 30 11.02 -7.84 -12.36
N ILE A 31 10.67 -6.55 -12.38
CA ILE A 31 9.68 -5.97 -11.48
C ILE A 31 8.32 -5.96 -12.17
N ALA A 32 7.27 -6.42 -11.47
CA ALA A 32 5.90 -6.26 -11.94
C ALA A 32 5.55 -4.77 -11.99
N THR A 33 5.41 -4.23 -13.19
CA THR A 33 5.02 -2.84 -13.41
C THR A 33 3.51 -2.72 -13.49
N THR A 34 2.95 -1.76 -12.77
CA THR A 34 1.52 -1.46 -12.81
C THR A 34 1.32 0.04 -13.03
N ALA A 35 0.26 0.39 -13.74
CA ALA A 35 -0.24 1.76 -13.76
C ALA A 35 -0.85 2.11 -12.38
N VAL A 36 -1.11 3.38 -12.17
CA VAL A 36 -1.78 3.94 -10.98
C VAL A 36 -1.22 3.45 -9.63
N PRO A 37 0.11 3.52 -9.44
CA PRO A 37 0.78 2.98 -8.26
C PRO A 37 0.36 3.65 -6.96
N PHE A 38 -0.27 4.83 -7.01
CA PHE A 38 -0.79 5.55 -5.85
C PHE A 38 -1.81 4.73 -5.04
N LEU A 39 -2.49 3.76 -5.66
CA LEU A 39 -3.41 2.85 -4.98
C LEU A 39 -2.72 1.90 -3.98
N ARG A 40 -1.39 1.79 -4.04
CA ARG A 40 -0.57 0.98 -3.11
C ARG A 40 0.00 1.80 -1.95
N ILE A 41 -0.25 3.09 -1.91
CA ILE A 41 0.21 3.97 -0.82
C ILE A 41 -0.73 3.78 0.37
N ALA A 42 -0.16 3.59 1.57
CA ALA A 42 -0.94 3.57 2.81
C ALA A 42 -1.67 4.92 2.99
N PRO A 43 -3.00 4.90 3.07
CA PRO A 43 -3.78 6.14 2.97
C PRO A 43 -3.85 6.95 4.27
N ASP A 44 -3.38 6.41 5.40
CA ASP A 44 -3.51 7.03 6.71
C ASP A 44 -2.24 6.93 7.56
N ALA A 45 -2.14 7.81 8.57
CA ALA A 45 -1.00 7.88 9.46
C ALA A 45 -1.00 6.79 10.55
N ARG A 46 -2.17 6.22 10.94
CA ARG A 46 -2.24 5.16 11.94
C ARG A 46 -1.57 3.89 11.40
N SER A 47 -2.09 3.38 10.30
CA SER A 47 -1.55 2.18 9.66
C SER A 47 -0.13 2.43 9.14
N GLY A 48 0.14 3.64 8.63
CA GLY A 48 1.47 4.07 8.23
C GLY A 48 2.50 4.05 9.37
N GLY A 49 2.10 4.36 10.60
CA GLY A 49 2.94 4.24 11.80
C GLY A 49 3.18 2.80 12.25
N MET A 50 2.35 1.87 11.78
CA MET A 50 2.41 0.43 12.08
C MET A 50 3.02 -0.39 10.92
N GLY A 51 3.88 0.19 10.07
CA GLY A 51 4.50 -0.53 8.96
C GLY A 51 3.52 -0.89 7.84
N ASP A 52 2.50 -0.07 7.63
CA ASP A 52 1.41 -0.29 6.68
C ASP A 52 0.54 -1.53 7.00
N VAL A 53 0.36 -1.82 8.30
CA VAL A 53 -0.61 -2.82 8.78
C VAL A 53 -1.99 -2.19 8.91
N GLY A 54 -2.98 -2.70 8.16
CA GLY A 54 -4.32 -2.11 8.17
C GLY A 54 -5.46 -3.12 7.97
N ILE A 55 -5.18 -4.31 7.40
CA ILE A 55 -6.21 -5.27 6.97
C ILE A 55 -7.01 -5.85 8.14
N ALA A 56 -6.33 -6.16 9.24
CA ALA A 56 -6.94 -6.81 10.41
C ALA A 56 -6.87 -5.96 11.70
N THR A 57 -6.36 -4.72 11.64
CA THR A 57 -6.37 -3.81 12.79
C THR A 57 -7.80 -3.48 13.22
N LEU A 58 -7.94 -3.02 14.47
CA LEU A 58 -9.23 -2.55 14.97
C LEU A 58 -9.85 -1.50 14.05
N PRO A 59 -11.19 -1.53 13.85
CA PRO A 59 -11.89 -0.59 13.01
C PRO A 59 -11.68 0.87 13.42
N ASP A 60 -11.70 1.75 12.46
CA ASP A 60 -11.70 3.20 12.61
C ASP A 60 -12.34 3.87 11.36
N ALA A 61 -12.38 5.20 11.35
CA ALA A 61 -12.96 5.97 10.24
C ALA A 61 -12.24 5.77 8.89
N GLY A 62 -10.98 5.30 8.89
CA GLY A 62 -10.19 4.98 7.69
C GLY A 62 -10.32 3.53 7.21
N SER A 63 -11.11 2.71 7.89
CA SER A 63 -11.20 1.26 7.66
C SER A 63 -11.56 0.85 6.24
N GLY A 64 -12.41 1.64 5.56
CA GLY A 64 -12.84 1.37 4.18
C GLY A 64 -11.70 1.32 3.17
N PHE A 65 -10.60 1.99 3.44
CA PHE A 65 -9.42 1.96 2.58
C PHE A 65 -8.61 0.65 2.68
N TRP A 66 -8.75 -0.09 3.78
CA TRP A 66 -7.96 -1.28 4.07
C TRP A 66 -8.74 -2.58 3.92
N ASN A 67 -9.92 -2.62 4.50
CA ASN A 67 -10.77 -3.81 4.48
C ASN A 67 -12.23 -3.40 4.71
N MET A 68 -13.02 -3.45 3.68
CA MET A 68 -14.43 -3.06 3.75
C MET A 68 -15.22 -3.93 4.73
N GLY A 69 -14.82 -5.22 4.91
CA GLY A 69 -15.50 -6.14 5.83
C GLY A 69 -15.44 -5.71 7.31
N LYS A 70 -14.46 -4.88 7.71
CA LYS A 70 -14.35 -4.43 9.10
C LYS A 70 -15.13 -3.15 9.40
N VAL A 71 -15.60 -2.42 8.38
CA VAL A 71 -16.28 -1.13 8.57
C VAL A 71 -17.52 -1.25 9.46
N VAL A 72 -18.29 -2.31 9.32
CA VAL A 72 -19.50 -2.56 10.12
C VAL A 72 -19.23 -2.84 11.61
N PHE A 73 -17.97 -3.13 11.97
CA PHE A 73 -17.54 -3.34 13.36
C PHE A 73 -17.04 -2.05 14.04
N ASN A 74 -17.13 -0.89 13.40
CA ASN A 74 -16.89 0.37 14.11
C ASN A 74 -17.87 0.52 15.27
N GLU A 75 -17.36 1.02 16.39
CA GLU A 75 -18.16 1.30 17.59
C GLU A 75 -19.09 2.48 17.36
N GLU A 76 -18.63 3.46 16.59
CA GLU A 76 -19.38 4.66 16.25
C GLU A 76 -20.40 4.41 15.13
N SER A 77 -21.48 5.18 15.14
CA SER A 77 -22.51 5.13 14.08
C SER A 77 -22.08 5.79 12.77
N ALA A 78 -21.16 6.74 12.85
CA ALA A 78 -20.55 7.39 11.70
C ALA A 78 -19.13 7.85 12.02
N GLY A 79 -18.31 7.99 11.00
CA GLY A 79 -16.97 8.54 11.13
C GLY A 79 -16.45 9.08 9.83
N ALA A 80 -15.52 10.02 9.94
CA ALA A 80 -14.80 10.58 8.79
C ALA A 80 -13.30 10.65 9.07
N SER A 81 -12.50 10.55 8.04
CA SER A 81 -11.05 10.69 8.11
C SER A 81 -10.52 11.50 6.93
N VAL A 82 -9.52 12.33 7.20
CA VAL A 82 -8.75 13.04 6.17
C VAL A 82 -7.27 12.86 6.48
N SER A 83 -6.50 12.53 5.47
CA SER A 83 -5.05 12.37 5.62
C SER A 83 -4.31 13.16 4.54
N TYR A 84 -3.17 13.71 4.92
CA TYR A 84 -2.26 14.43 4.05
C TYR A 84 -0.85 13.87 4.18
N ILE A 85 -0.25 13.52 3.04
CA ILE A 85 1.05 12.89 2.95
C ILE A 85 1.90 13.67 1.95
N PRO A 86 2.74 14.60 2.40
CA PRO A 86 3.71 15.26 1.54
C PRO A 86 4.72 14.23 1.05
N TRP A 87 4.88 14.15 -0.27
CA TRP A 87 5.74 13.17 -0.90
C TRP A 87 6.97 13.84 -1.50
N LEU A 88 8.13 13.16 -1.52
CA LEU A 88 9.36 13.65 -2.13
C LEU A 88 9.76 15.08 -1.73
N LYS A 89 9.40 15.53 -0.52
CA LYS A 89 9.58 16.91 -0.06
C LYS A 89 11.00 17.47 -0.20
N LYS A 90 12.02 16.60 -0.28
CA LYS A 90 13.40 16.99 -0.53
C LYS A 90 13.68 17.34 -1.99
N ILE A 91 12.83 16.93 -2.92
CA ILE A 91 12.99 17.08 -4.37
C ILE A 91 11.97 18.09 -4.91
N SER A 92 10.71 17.98 -4.46
CA SER A 92 9.62 18.85 -4.89
C SER A 92 8.65 19.11 -3.73
N ASN A 93 8.11 20.34 -3.67
CA ASN A 93 7.17 20.74 -2.63
C ASN A 93 5.69 20.55 -3.03
N ASP A 94 5.43 20.20 -4.27
CA ASP A 94 4.10 20.12 -4.89
C ASP A 94 3.64 18.69 -5.18
N VAL A 95 4.45 17.68 -4.79
CA VAL A 95 4.07 16.26 -4.82
C VAL A 95 3.47 15.86 -3.48
N TYR A 96 2.21 15.44 -3.50
CA TYR A 96 1.50 15.04 -2.28
C TYR A 96 0.38 14.04 -2.57
N PHE A 97 0.04 13.28 -1.56
CA PHE A 97 -1.11 12.38 -1.56
C PHE A 97 -2.10 12.82 -0.48
N VAL A 98 -3.37 12.84 -0.84
CA VAL A 98 -4.50 13.11 0.08
C VAL A 98 -5.46 11.93 0.02
N SER A 99 -5.94 11.49 1.16
CA SER A 99 -7.09 10.62 1.25
C SER A 99 -8.15 11.25 2.15
N ALA A 100 -9.41 11.10 1.77
CA ALA A 100 -10.54 11.50 2.58
C ALA A 100 -11.61 10.42 2.46
N GLY A 101 -12.22 10.04 3.57
CA GLY A 101 -13.26 9.02 3.56
C GLY A 101 -14.07 9.02 4.83
N GLY A 102 -15.12 8.22 4.83
CA GLY A 102 -15.97 8.06 5.99
C GLY A 102 -16.94 6.91 5.81
N PHE A 103 -17.65 6.63 6.88
CA PHE A 103 -18.68 5.60 6.92
C PHE A 103 -19.91 6.09 7.68
N TYR A 104 -21.02 5.43 7.42
CA TYR A 104 -22.27 5.55 8.16
C TYR A 104 -22.88 4.16 8.36
N LYS A 105 -23.28 3.87 9.58
CA LYS A 105 -24.02 2.64 9.98
C LYS A 105 -25.50 3.04 10.15
N PRO A 106 -26.38 2.65 9.23
CA PRO A 106 -27.82 2.83 9.41
C PRO A 106 -28.37 1.93 10.54
N ASP A 107 -27.71 0.83 10.84
CA ASP A 107 -27.99 -0.11 11.93
C ASP A 107 -26.70 -0.87 12.35
N GLU A 108 -26.83 -1.77 13.34
CA GLU A 108 -25.68 -2.53 13.89
C GLU A 108 -25.13 -3.62 12.96
N ILE A 109 -25.82 -3.92 11.87
CA ILE A 109 -25.45 -5.01 10.96
C ILE A 109 -25.01 -4.54 9.58
N GLN A 110 -25.12 -3.25 9.28
CA GLN A 110 -24.80 -2.69 7.97
C GLN A 110 -24.00 -1.41 8.10
N ALA A 111 -23.13 -1.16 7.13
CA ALA A 111 -22.40 0.10 6.98
C ALA A 111 -22.21 0.44 5.50
N ILE A 112 -22.27 1.73 5.20
CA ILE A 112 -21.93 2.30 3.90
C ILE A 112 -20.66 3.12 4.07
N SER A 113 -19.80 3.14 3.08
CA SER A 113 -18.55 3.92 3.12
C SER A 113 -18.32 4.60 1.79
N ILE A 114 -17.73 5.79 1.86
CA ILE A 114 -17.20 6.51 0.70
C ILE A 114 -15.74 6.88 0.97
N GLY A 115 -14.91 6.85 -0.08
CA GLY A 115 -13.51 7.23 0.01
C GLY A 115 -13.04 7.92 -1.25
N VAL A 116 -12.10 8.85 -1.09
CA VAL A 116 -11.40 9.52 -2.19
C VAL A 116 -9.91 9.47 -1.90
N ARG A 117 -9.13 9.14 -2.92
CA ARG A 117 -7.67 9.24 -2.93
C ARG A 117 -7.26 10.16 -4.06
N TYR A 118 -6.41 11.11 -3.76
CA TYR A 118 -5.89 12.06 -4.74
C TYR A 118 -4.37 12.14 -4.64
N PHE A 119 -3.69 11.98 -5.75
CA PHE A 119 -2.25 12.04 -5.84
C PHE A 119 -1.84 13.12 -6.85
N SER A 120 -1.17 14.16 -6.38
CA SER A 120 -0.50 15.17 -7.20
C SER A 120 0.93 14.75 -7.44
N LEU A 121 1.35 14.69 -8.69
CA LEU A 121 2.74 14.43 -9.08
C LEU A 121 3.56 15.72 -9.25
N GLY A 122 2.95 16.87 -8.91
CA GLY A 122 3.59 18.16 -9.01
C GLY A 122 3.55 18.75 -10.42
N ASN A 123 4.25 19.87 -10.59
CA ASN A 123 4.40 20.52 -11.89
C ASN A 123 5.63 19.94 -12.60
N ILE A 124 5.42 19.39 -13.80
CA ILE A 124 6.48 18.89 -14.67
C ILE A 124 6.66 19.87 -15.82
N GLN A 125 7.84 20.46 -15.91
CA GLN A 125 8.20 21.34 -17.01
C GLN A 125 8.88 20.54 -18.12
N PHE A 126 8.37 20.66 -19.33
CA PHE A 126 8.98 20.05 -20.51
C PHE A 126 9.99 21.00 -21.12
N THR A 127 11.19 20.50 -21.41
CA THR A 127 12.25 21.26 -22.07
C THR A 127 12.74 20.50 -23.29
N SER A 128 13.13 21.23 -24.36
CA SER A 128 13.83 20.65 -25.50
C SER A 128 15.30 20.38 -25.14
N ASP A 129 16.01 19.65 -26.01
CA ASP A 129 17.47 19.45 -25.89
C ASP A 129 18.25 20.79 -25.91
N GLY A 130 17.68 21.84 -26.51
CA GLY A 130 18.18 23.21 -26.50
C GLY A 130 17.80 24.02 -25.27
N HIS A 131 17.18 23.41 -24.24
CA HIS A 131 16.67 24.06 -23.02
C HIS A 131 15.48 25.02 -23.25
N ASP A 132 14.86 25.03 -24.43
CA ASP A 132 13.63 25.80 -24.65
C ASP A 132 12.47 25.24 -23.85
N ASN A 133 11.65 26.11 -23.29
CA ASN A 133 10.48 25.73 -22.52
C ASN A 133 9.37 25.27 -23.48
N LEU A 134 9.02 23.99 -23.42
CA LEU A 134 7.96 23.38 -24.21
C LEU A 134 6.58 23.37 -23.51
N GLY A 135 6.51 24.02 -22.34
CA GLY A 135 5.29 24.07 -21.52
C GLY A 135 5.40 23.26 -20.24
N SER A 136 4.33 23.24 -19.47
CA SER A 136 4.25 22.49 -18.21
C SER A 136 2.97 21.66 -18.13
N SER A 137 3.02 20.57 -17.35
CA SER A 137 1.89 19.72 -17.03
C SER A 137 1.82 19.50 -15.53
N ASN A 138 0.60 19.35 -15.00
CA ASN A 138 0.34 18.98 -13.61
C ASN A 138 -0.32 17.59 -13.56
N PRO A 139 0.46 16.50 -13.68
CA PRO A 139 -0.09 15.16 -13.66
C PRO A 139 -0.73 14.86 -12.30
N ARG A 140 -1.88 14.18 -12.36
CA ARG A 140 -2.65 13.83 -11.15
C ARG A 140 -3.39 12.52 -11.34
N GLU A 141 -3.56 11.82 -10.25
CA GLU A 141 -4.31 10.57 -10.22
C GLU A 141 -5.36 10.63 -9.10
N MET A 142 -6.49 10.00 -9.31
CA MET A 142 -7.60 10.00 -8.37
C MET A 142 -8.31 8.65 -8.36
N GLY A 143 -8.72 8.20 -7.17
CA GLY A 143 -9.63 7.07 -6.97
C GLY A 143 -10.81 7.47 -6.13
N ILE A 144 -12.01 7.07 -6.51
CA ILE A 144 -13.24 7.26 -5.74
C ILE A 144 -13.79 5.87 -5.42
N ASP A 145 -14.05 5.62 -4.14
CA ASP A 145 -14.53 4.35 -3.61
C ASP A 145 -15.94 4.53 -3.04
N VAL A 146 -16.84 3.59 -3.33
CA VAL A 146 -18.14 3.46 -2.65
C VAL A 146 -18.26 2.02 -2.21
N GLY A 147 -18.53 1.80 -0.92
CA GLY A 147 -18.54 0.47 -0.33
C GLY A 147 -19.75 0.19 0.54
N TYR A 148 -20.05 -1.09 0.68
CA TYR A 148 -21.06 -1.64 1.55
C TYR A 148 -20.46 -2.78 2.37
N SER A 149 -20.77 -2.79 3.66
CA SER A 149 -20.32 -3.80 4.61
C SER A 149 -21.50 -4.35 5.39
N ARG A 150 -21.46 -5.66 5.68
CA ARG A 150 -22.51 -6.33 6.44
C ARG A 150 -21.93 -7.36 7.40
N LYS A 151 -22.45 -7.41 8.64
CA LYS A 151 -22.24 -8.53 9.56
C LYS A 151 -22.98 -9.76 9.04
N LEU A 152 -22.27 -10.84 8.82
CA LEU A 152 -22.84 -12.16 8.53
C LEU A 152 -23.13 -12.92 9.82
N SER A 153 -22.42 -12.58 10.89
CA SER A 153 -22.64 -13.01 12.27
C SER A 153 -22.03 -11.95 13.21
N ASP A 154 -22.16 -12.16 14.52
CA ASP A 154 -21.56 -11.27 15.53
C ASP A 154 -20.04 -11.13 15.38
N LYS A 155 -19.39 -12.11 14.74
CA LYS A 155 -17.94 -12.18 14.57
C LYS A 155 -17.45 -11.99 13.14
N VAL A 156 -18.31 -12.12 12.14
CA VAL A 156 -17.90 -12.13 10.72
C VAL A 156 -18.55 -10.99 9.99
N GLY A 157 -17.74 -10.15 9.34
CA GLY A 157 -18.16 -9.10 8.43
C GLY A 157 -17.65 -9.34 7.02
N LEU A 158 -18.50 -9.11 6.05
CA LEU A 158 -18.18 -9.11 4.62
C LEU A 158 -18.44 -7.73 4.07
N GLY A 159 -17.56 -7.25 3.20
CA GLY A 159 -17.73 -5.98 2.53
C GLY A 159 -17.28 -6.03 1.09
N ILE A 160 -17.92 -5.20 0.29
CA ILE A 160 -17.58 -4.99 -1.12
C ILE A 160 -17.45 -3.49 -1.37
N ALA A 161 -16.58 -3.10 -2.30
CA ALA A 161 -16.50 -1.72 -2.77
C ALA A 161 -16.34 -1.69 -4.28
N ALA A 162 -16.91 -0.64 -4.90
CA ALA A 162 -16.64 -0.28 -6.28
C ALA A 162 -15.71 0.93 -6.29
N ARG A 163 -14.76 0.94 -7.23
CA ARG A 163 -13.77 2.01 -7.38
C ARG A 163 -13.74 2.52 -8.80
N TYR A 164 -13.83 3.83 -8.95
CA TYR A 164 -13.48 4.53 -10.18
C TYR A 164 -12.09 5.13 -10.06
N ILE A 165 -11.26 4.94 -11.09
CA ILE A 165 -9.88 5.38 -11.15
C ILE A 165 -9.71 6.31 -12.34
N HIS A 166 -9.13 7.49 -12.11
CA HIS A 166 -8.75 8.44 -13.15
C HIS A 166 -7.28 8.77 -13.02
N SER A 167 -6.55 8.72 -14.13
CA SER A 167 -5.12 9.02 -14.19
C SER A 167 -4.86 10.00 -15.33
N GLY A 168 -4.64 11.26 -14.97
CA GLY A 168 -4.32 12.35 -15.87
C GLY A 168 -2.82 12.62 -15.89
N LEU A 169 -2.04 11.73 -16.52
CA LEU A 169 -0.59 11.87 -16.64
C LEU A 169 -0.21 12.75 -17.83
N VAL A 170 -1.03 12.79 -18.87
CA VAL A 170 -0.78 13.52 -20.11
C VAL A 170 -2.01 14.36 -20.44
N ASN A 171 -1.84 15.63 -20.70
CA ASN A 171 -2.92 16.53 -21.05
C ASN A 171 -3.26 16.40 -22.55
N ASN A 172 -3.95 15.32 -22.95
CA ASN A 172 -4.47 15.10 -24.32
C ASN A 172 -3.53 15.66 -25.40
N MET A 173 -2.32 15.11 -25.48
CA MET A 173 -1.25 15.60 -26.35
C MET A 173 -1.08 14.63 -27.51
N VAL A 174 -0.97 15.16 -28.74
CA VAL A 174 -0.54 14.36 -29.89
C VAL A 174 0.97 14.49 -30.05
N SER A 175 1.70 13.40 -29.91
CA SER A 175 3.14 13.36 -30.07
C SER A 175 3.59 12.08 -30.76
N ALA A 176 4.57 12.16 -31.62
CA ALA A 176 5.15 11.04 -32.38
C ALA A 176 4.10 10.14 -33.08
N GLY A 177 2.98 10.73 -33.54
CA GLY A 177 1.88 10.00 -34.20
C GLY A 177 0.94 9.26 -33.27
N TYR A 178 1.07 9.41 -31.95
CA TYR A 178 0.17 8.86 -30.94
C TYR A 178 -0.74 9.94 -30.34
N ASP A 179 -2.02 9.59 -30.19
CA ASP A 179 -3.02 10.42 -29.51
C ASP A 179 -3.08 10.00 -28.04
N TYR A 180 -2.41 10.75 -27.17
CA TYR A 180 -2.36 10.50 -25.73
C TYR A 180 -3.62 11.02 -25.06
N GLN A 181 -4.17 10.25 -24.13
CA GLN A 181 -5.37 10.58 -23.37
C GLN A 181 -5.21 10.26 -21.89
N ASN A 182 -6.07 10.85 -21.06
CA ASN A 182 -6.18 10.46 -19.67
C ASN A 182 -6.69 9.03 -19.55
N GLY A 183 -6.07 8.27 -18.67
CA GLY A 183 -6.47 6.90 -18.39
C GLY A 183 -7.66 6.84 -17.42
N ALA A 184 -8.55 5.87 -17.62
CA ALA A 184 -9.60 5.54 -16.67
C ALA A 184 -9.75 4.03 -16.52
N ALA A 185 -10.09 3.58 -15.31
CA ALA A 185 -10.35 2.18 -15.00
C ALA A 185 -11.44 2.08 -13.93
N VAL A 186 -12.07 0.91 -13.86
CA VAL A 186 -12.98 0.53 -12.78
C VAL A 186 -12.45 -0.71 -12.09
N ALA A 187 -12.65 -0.79 -10.78
CA ALA A 187 -12.21 -1.92 -9.97
C ALA A 187 -13.23 -2.22 -8.87
N ALA A 188 -13.12 -3.41 -8.30
CA ALA A 188 -13.87 -3.82 -7.12
C ALA A 188 -12.92 -4.33 -6.04
N ASP A 189 -13.32 -4.14 -4.79
CA ASP A 189 -12.67 -4.72 -3.62
C ASP A 189 -13.66 -5.66 -2.91
N ILE A 190 -13.13 -6.73 -2.34
CA ILE A 190 -13.86 -7.67 -1.48
C ILE A 190 -13.06 -7.81 -0.19
N GLY A 191 -13.70 -7.67 0.96
CA GLY A 191 -13.08 -7.78 2.25
C GLY A 191 -13.85 -8.67 3.21
N LEU A 192 -13.16 -9.58 3.87
CA LEU A 192 -13.64 -10.39 4.98
C LEU A 192 -12.94 -9.93 6.26
N TYR A 193 -13.70 -9.83 7.34
CA TYR A 193 -13.17 -9.54 8.67
C TYR A 193 -13.77 -10.48 9.69
N TYR A 194 -12.94 -11.01 10.57
CA TYR A 194 -13.33 -11.87 11.67
C TYR A 194 -12.83 -11.27 12.98
N ASP A 195 -13.76 -10.99 13.90
CA ASP A 195 -13.49 -10.46 15.23
C ASP A 195 -13.78 -11.53 16.30
N ASN A 196 -12.73 -12.07 16.90
CA ASN A 196 -12.84 -13.05 17.99
C ASN A 196 -12.47 -12.46 19.34
N ARG A 197 -12.54 -11.14 19.47
CA ARG A 197 -12.30 -10.50 20.77
C ARG A 197 -13.46 -10.74 21.72
N SER A 198 -13.13 -10.85 23.00
CA SER A 198 -14.07 -10.79 24.11
C SER A 198 -13.65 -9.61 24.99
N GLU A 199 -14.55 -8.64 25.22
CA GLU A 199 -14.26 -7.43 26.02
C GLU A 199 -12.97 -6.68 25.55
N ALA A 200 -12.78 -6.58 24.23
CA ALA A 200 -11.62 -6.01 23.58
C ALA A 200 -10.31 -6.85 23.58
N ASP A 201 -10.24 -7.96 24.28
CA ASP A 201 -9.11 -8.90 24.27
C ASP A 201 -9.30 -9.99 23.21
N GLY A 202 -8.27 -10.28 22.42
CA GLY A 202 -8.29 -11.42 21.50
C GLY A 202 -7.72 -11.09 20.13
N PHE A 203 -8.08 -11.95 19.16
CA PHE A 203 -7.58 -11.88 17.80
C PHE A 203 -8.63 -11.33 16.83
N THR A 204 -8.14 -10.59 15.86
CA THR A 204 -8.88 -10.23 14.67
C THR A 204 -8.15 -10.75 13.44
N PHE A 205 -8.90 -11.18 12.44
CA PHE A 205 -8.38 -11.65 11.17
C PHE A 205 -9.03 -10.89 10.03
N GLY A 206 -8.29 -10.62 8.97
CA GLY A 206 -8.80 -9.97 7.78
C GLY A 206 -8.23 -10.60 6.51
N ALA A 207 -9.06 -10.71 5.49
CA ALA A 207 -8.66 -11.09 4.14
C ALA A 207 -9.27 -10.12 3.14
N VAL A 208 -8.49 -9.71 2.14
CA VAL A 208 -8.94 -8.76 1.12
C VAL A 208 -8.46 -9.17 -0.26
N LEU A 209 -9.32 -8.94 -1.24
CA LEU A 209 -8.98 -8.83 -2.64
C LEU A 209 -9.27 -7.40 -3.04
N SER A 210 -8.29 -6.65 -3.50
CA SER A 210 -8.43 -5.23 -3.82
C SER A 210 -7.94 -4.91 -5.21
N ASN A 211 -8.53 -3.86 -5.80
CA ASN A 211 -8.26 -3.41 -7.17
C ASN A 211 -8.49 -4.50 -8.22
N LEU A 212 -9.47 -5.39 -8.03
CA LEU A 212 -9.88 -6.35 -9.05
C LEU A 212 -10.61 -5.60 -10.16
N GLY A 213 -9.93 -5.27 -11.26
CA GLY A 213 -10.52 -4.36 -12.22
C GLY A 213 -9.95 -4.45 -13.63
N THR A 214 -10.35 -3.48 -14.43
CA THR A 214 -9.95 -3.36 -15.83
C THR A 214 -8.51 -2.86 -15.94
N LYS A 215 -7.91 -3.07 -17.09
CA LYS A 215 -6.66 -2.41 -17.48
C LYS A 215 -6.91 -0.95 -17.84
N ILE A 216 -5.86 -0.15 -17.78
CA ILE A 216 -5.86 1.28 -18.13
C ILE A 216 -5.01 1.53 -19.38
N ALA A 217 -5.43 2.47 -20.21
CA ALA A 217 -4.69 2.88 -21.39
C ALA A 217 -4.53 4.41 -21.41
N TYR A 218 -3.37 4.86 -21.84
CA TYR A 218 -3.01 6.28 -21.99
C TYR A 218 -2.86 6.72 -23.44
N ILE A 219 -3.11 5.80 -24.39
CA ILE A 219 -3.13 6.07 -25.83
C ILE A 219 -4.51 5.65 -26.32
N LYS A 220 -5.12 6.50 -27.15
CA LYS A 220 -6.39 6.20 -27.79
C LYS A 220 -6.26 4.97 -28.68
N ASP A 221 -7.26 4.08 -28.62
CA ASP A 221 -7.31 2.84 -29.38
C ASP A 221 -6.09 1.92 -29.18
N ALA A 222 -5.39 2.04 -28.04
CA ALA A 222 -4.25 1.21 -27.73
C ALA A 222 -4.61 -0.27 -27.70
N ALA A 223 -3.89 -1.07 -28.48
CA ALA A 223 -3.98 -2.53 -28.45
C ALA A 223 -3.40 -3.11 -27.13
N GLU A 224 -2.51 -2.36 -26.49
CA GLU A 224 -1.83 -2.73 -25.27
C GLU A 224 -2.26 -1.81 -24.12
N LYS A 225 -2.63 -2.41 -22.98
CA LYS A 225 -3.10 -1.69 -21.80
C LYS A 225 -2.33 -2.15 -20.58
N ASP A 226 -2.09 -1.24 -19.66
CA ASP A 226 -1.37 -1.52 -18.43
C ASP A 226 -2.30 -2.10 -17.34
N PHE A 227 -1.78 -3.03 -16.54
CA PHE A 227 -2.51 -3.57 -15.38
C PHE A 227 -2.58 -2.54 -14.27
N ILE A 228 -3.72 -2.47 -13.59
CA ILE A 228 -3.83 -1.81 -12.29
C ILE A 228 -3.33 -2.74 -11.18
N PRO A 229 -2.94 -2.24 -9.99
CA PRO A 229 -2.30 -3.04 -8.94
C PRO A 229 -3.32 -3.91 -8.17
N ALA A 230 -3.91 -4.90 -8.84
CA ALA A 230 -4.74 -5.90 -8.17
C ALA A 230 -3.92 -6.61 -7.09
N ASN A 231 -4.50 -6.81 -5.88
CA ASN A 231 -3.78 -7.32 -4.72
C ASN A 231 -4.64 -8.26 -3.90
N MET A 232 -4.01 -9.30 -3.35
CA MET A 232 -4.55 -10.15 -2.30
C MET A 232 -3.80 -9.85 -1.01
N GLY A 233 -4.53 -9.65 0.08
CA GLY A 233 -3.97 -9.38 1.39
C GLY A 233 -4.61 -10.21 2.49
N ILE A 234 -3.81 -10.64 3.45
CA ILE A 234 -4.26 -11.28 4.68
C ILE A 234 -3.59 -10.59 5.86
N GLY A 235 -4.31 -10.49 6.97
CA GLY A 235 -3.79 -9.91 8.19
C GLY A 235 -4.34 -10.60 9.43
N VAL A 236 -3.56 -10.52 10.49
CA VAL A 236 -3.94 -10.92 11.85
C VAL A 236 -3.52 -9.80 12.79
N SER A 237 -4.36 -9.49 13.78
CA SER A 237 -3.99 -8.61 14.87
C SER A 237 -4.38 -9.27 16.20
N TRP A 238 -3.52 -9.15 17.19
CA TRP A 238 -3.77 -9.52 18.56
C TRP A 238 -3.89 -8.26 19.41
N ASN A 239 -4.93 -8.20 20.23
CA ASN A 239 -5.29 -7.05 21.03
C ASN A 239 -5.39 -7.46 22.49
N LYS A 240 -4.84 -6.66 23.40
CA LYS A 240 -4.86 -6.90 24.84
C LYS A 240 -5.12 -5.60 25.58
N VAL A 241 -6.11 -5.62 26.46
CA VAL A 241 -6.37 -4.55 27.45
C VAL A 241 -5.76 -4.96 28.78
N ILE A 242 -5.00 -4.06 29.38
CA ILE A 242 -4.33 -4.25 30.66
C ILE A 242 -4.83 -3.16 31.61
N ASN A 243 -5.47 -3.56 32.70
CA ASN A 243 -5.99 -2.66 33.73
C ASN A 243 -6.88 -1.53 33.21
N GLU A 244 -7.67 -1.80 32.11
CA GLU A 244 -8.61 -0.86 31.48
C GLU A 244 -7.97 0.42 30.91
N VAL A 245 -6.72 0.70 31.24
CA VAL A 245 -5.99 1.93 30.90
C VAL A 245 -5.03 1.69 29.72
N HIS A 246 -4.43 0.53 29.65
CA HIS A 246 -3.41 0.21 28.66
C HIS A 246 -3.93 -0.76 27.63
N THR A 247 -3.90 -0.40 26.36
CA THR A 247 -4.23 -1.31 25.26
C THR A 247 -3.00 -1.53 24.40
N VAL A 248 -2.67 -2.78 24.14
CA VAL A 248 -1.57 -3.19 23.24
C VAL A 248 -2.16 -3.95 22.06
N SER A 249 -1.78 -3.59 20.86
CA SER A 249 -2.16 -4.29 19.63
C SER A 249 -0.91 -4.64 18.83
N ILE A 250 -0.80 -5.90 18.41
CA ILE A 250 0.27 -6.37 17.52
C ILE A 250 -0.38 -6.89 16.26
N GLY A 251 0.04 -6.40 15.11
CA GLY A 251 -0.52 -6.79 13.82
C GLY A 251 0.56 -7.28 12.85
N ILE A 252 0.16 -8.24 12.01
CA ILE A 252 0.96 -8.76 10.89
C ILE A 252 0.07 -8.76 9.66
N GLY A 253 0.59 -8.28 8.54
CA GLY A 253 -0.07 -8.31 7.23
C GLY A 253 0.85 -8.90 6.17
N VAL A 254 0.29 -9.67 5.27
CA VAL A 254 0.95 -10.18 4.06
C VAL A 254 0.13 -9.75 2.87
N ASN A 255 0.77 -9.11 1.91
CA ASN A 255 0.15 -8.70 0.67
C ASN A 255 0.87 -9.31 -0.52
N LYS A 256 0.10 -9.71 -1.53
CA LYS A 256 0.59 -10.23 -2.79
C LYS A 256 -0.06 -9.48 -3.95
N LEU A 257 0.79 -8.95 -4.84
CA LEU A 257 0.32 -8.36 -6.09
C LEU A 257 -0.19 -9.46 -7.03
N LEU A 258 -1.42 -9.34 -7.50
CA LEU A 258 -2.04 -10.25 -8.46
C LEU A 258 -1.76 -9.80 -9.91
N VAL A 259 -0.50 -9.52 -10.20
CA VAL A 259 -0.05 -9.10 -11.52
C VAL A 259 1.15 -9.96 -11.90
N ALA A 260 1.13 -10.54 -13.08
CA ALA A 260 2.25 -11.34 -13.59
C ALA A 260 3.52 -10.47 -13.70
N VAL A 261 4.68 -11.11 -13.72
CA VAL A 261 5.96 -10.46 -13.99
C VAL A 261 6.25 -10.60 -15.49
N PRO A 262 6.74 -9.57 -16.19
CA PRO A 262 7.22 -9.71 -17.56
C PRO A 262 8.35 -10.75 -17.66
N GLU A 263 8.38 -11.50 -18.75
CA GLU A 263 9.43 -12.53 -18.98
C GLU A 263 10.76 -11.93 -19.51
N GLY A 264 11.07 -10.69 -19.14
CA GLY A 264 12.24 -9.93 -19.54
C GLY A 264 11.89 -8.49 -19.87
N ASP A 265 12.92 -7.69 -20.19
CA ASP A 265 12.82 -6.25 -20.45
C ASP A 265 12.76 -5.92 -21.96
N SER A 266 12.74 -6.94 -22.83
CA SER A 266 12.64 -6.70 -24.28
C SER A 266 11.27 -6.12 -24.65
N PRO A 267 11.19 -5.25 -25.68
CA PRO A 267 9.91 -4.69 -26.13
C PRO A 267 8.85 -5.77 -26.40
N ASP A 268 9.24 -6.89 -26.99
CA ASP A 268 8.35 -8.02 -27.26
C ASP A 268 7.85 -8.71 -26.00
N ALA A 269 8.68 -8.85 -24.96
CA ALA A 269 8.28 -9.43 -23.68
C ALA A 269 7.27 -8.52 -22.97
N VAL A 270 7.52 -7.21 -22.97
CA VAL A 270 6.60 -6.19 -22.41
C VAL A 270 5.29 -6.17 -23.19
N SER A 271 5.33 -6.26 -24.52
CA SER A 271 4.13 -6.32 -25.35
C SER A 271 3.29 -7.57 -25.06
N ARG A 272 3.92 -8.75 -25.00
CA ARG A 272 3.23 -10.00 -24.60
C ARG A 272 2.60 -9.88 -23.21
N TYR A 273 3.33 -9.30 -22.25
CA TYR A 273 2.82 -9.04 -20.92
C TYR A 273 1.58 -8.13 -20.94
N ARG A 274 1.63 -7.02 -21.67
CA ARG A 274 0.52 -6.08 -21.80
C ARG A 274 -0.68 -6.63 -22.55
N LYS A 275 -0.53 -7.68 -23.36
CA LYS A 275 -1.61 -8.35 -24.08
C LYS A 275 -2.31 -9.42 -23.24
N LYS A 276 -1.70 -9.95 -22.19
CA LYS A 276 -2.32 -10.97 -21.31
C LYS A 276 -3.67 -10.50 -20.78
N GLY A 277 -4.63 -11.40 -20.65
CA GLY A 277 -5.91 -11.14 -19.99
C GLY A 277 -5.75 -10.85 -18.50
N VAL A 278 -6.69 -10.12 -17.90
CA VAL A 278 -6.64 -9.77 -16.47
C VAL A 278 -6.67 -11.03 -15.60
N ALA A 279 -7.62 -11.92 -15.81
CA ALA A 279 -7.74 -13.18 -15.06
C ALA A 279 -6.54 -14.11 -15.25
N GLU A 280 -5.99 -14.18 -16.47
CA GLU A 280 -4.77 -14.90 -16.78
C GLU A 280 -3.57 -14.34 -15.98
N SER A 281 -3.44 -13.01 -15.92
CA SER A 281 -2.39 -12.35 -15.16
C SER A 281 -2.50 -12.65 -13.66
N TRP A 282 -3.71 -12.67 -13.11
CA TRP A 282 -3.94 -13.05 -11.71
C TRP A 282 -3.47 -14.47 -11.43
N GLY A 283 -3.84 -15.45 -12.27
CA GLY A 283 -3.40 -16.84 -12.16
C GLY A 283 -1.87 -16.97 -12.25
N ASN A 284 -1.28 -16.38 -13.27
CA ASN A 284 0.17 -16.43 -13.51
C ASN A 284 0.98 -15.72 -12.40
N SER A 285 0.36 -14.81 -11.64
CA SER A 285 1.04 -14.16 -10.51
C SER A 285 1.49 -15.14 -9.42
N PHE A 286 0.86 -16.31 -9.31
CA PHE A 286 1.17 -17.32 -8.30
C PHE A 286 2.39 -18.18 -8.61
N THR A 287 2.93 -18.11 -9.83
CA THR A 287 4.15 -18.87 -10.21
C THR A 287 5.38 -18.45 -9.41
N ASP A 288 5.42 -17.19 -8.94
CA ASP A 288 6.49 -16.68 -8.06
C ASP A 288 5.88 -16.07 -6.78
N PHE A 289 5.22 -16.92 -5.98
CA PHE A 289 4.53 -16.45 -4.78
C PHE A 289 5.45 -15.73 -3.78
N PRO A 290 6.63 -16.26 -3.38
CA PRO A 290 7.49 -15.57 -2.42
C PRO A 290 8.10 -14.29 -2.97
N GLY A 291 8.43 -14.27 -4.27
CA GLY A 291 9.08 -13.14 -4.94
C GLY A 291 8.19 -11.91 -5.11
N GLN A 292 6.89 -12.04 -4.89
CA GLN A 292 5.92 -10.95 -5.04
C GLN A 292 5.17 -10.61 -3.76
N ALA A 293 5.57 -11.17 -2.64
CA ALA A 293 4.97 -10.88 -1.35
C ALA A 293 5.59 -9.64 -0.70
N SER A 294 4.81 -8.94 0.10
CA SER A 294 5.27 -7.98 1.09
C SER A 294 4.73 -8.34 2.46
N ILE A 295 5.53 -8.06 3.49
CA ILE A 295 5.20 -8.34 4.88
C ILE A 295 5.24 -7.03 5.65
N SER A 296 4.20 -6.79 6.43
CA SER A 296 4.03 -5.67 7.33
C SER A 296 3.92 -6.18 8.76
N THR A 297 4.60 -5.56 9.70
CA THR A 297 4.44 -5.83 11.14
C THR A 297 4.29 -4.52 11.87
N GLY A 298 3.41 -4.48 12.86
CA GLY A 298 3.12 -3.26 13.60
C GLY A 298 2.76 -3.50 15.04
N LEU A 299 3.12 -2.54 15.87
CA LEU A 299 2.78 -2.45 17.27
C LEU A 299 2.08 -1.11 17.51
N GLU A 300 0.97 -1.15 18.23
CA GLU A 300 0.25 0.02 18.73
C GLU A 300 0.04 -0.13 20.22
N TYR A 301 0.37 0.90 20.98
CA TYR A 301 0.09 1.01 22.39
C TYR A 301 -0.74 2.27 22.65
N TRP A 302 -1.86 2.11 23.34
CA TRP A 302 -2.72 3.21 23.80
C TRP A 302 -2.65 3.35 25.31
N TYR A 303 -2.54 4.57 25.77
CA TYR A 303 -2.71 4.96 27.15
C TYR A 303 -4.07 5.68 27.31
N ASN A 304 -4.94 5.07 28.12
CA ASN A 304 -6.27 5.59 28.47
C ASN A 304 -7.12 5.99 27.24
N GLN A 305 -6.97 5.29 26.11
CA GLN A 305 -7.61 5.62 24.83
C GLN A 305 -7.39 7.08 24.36
N PHE A 306 -6.47 7.81 25.02
CA PHE A 306 -6.17 9.21 24.77
C PHE A 306 -4.90 9.40 23.95
N PHE A 307 -3.81 8.71 24.31
CA PHE A 307 -2.51 8.85 23.67
C PHE A 307 -2.01 7.49 23.16
N ALA A 308 -1.53 7.47 21.92
CA ALA A 308 -0.95 6.27 21.33
C ALA A 308 0.49 6.48 20.86
N VAL A 309 1.29 5.41 20.95
CA VAL A 309 2.57 5.28 20.26
C VAL A 309 2.55 4.06 19.37
N ARG A 310 3.23 4.14 18.23
CA ARG A 310 3.25 3.10 17.21
C ARG A 310 4.67 2.88 16.71
N ALA A 311 4.94 1.64 16.37
CA ALA A 311 6.16 1.25 15.67
C ALA A 311 5.80 0.17 14.64
N GLY A 312 6.52 0.14 13.53
CA GLY A 312 6.25 -0.85 12.49
C GLY A 312 7.45 -1.10 11.61
N TYR A 313 7.38 -2.20 10.90
CA TYR A 313 8.36 -2.60 9.90
C TYR A 313 7.66 -3.13 8.66
N TYR A 314 8.12 -2.68 7.51
CA TYR A 314 7.66 -3.15 6.20
C TYR A 314 8.84 -3.71 5.41
N THR A 315 8.60 -4.82 4.73
CA THR A 315 9.54 -5.39 3.77
C THR A 315 8.81 -5.99 2.58
N GLU A 316 9.39 -5.85 1.41
CA GLU A 316 8.91 -6.55 0.22
C GLU A 316 10.05 -7.26 -0.49
N ALA A 317 9.70 -8.26 -1.29
CA ALA A 317 10.64 -9.03 -2.07
C ALA A 317 11.36 -8.14 -3.10
N LYS A 318 12.58 -8.55 -3.50
CA LYS A 318 13.40 -7.82 -4.48
C LYS A 318 12.68 -7.60 -5.80
N ASN A 319 11.94 -8.60 -6.27
CA ASN A 319 11.16 -8.52 -7.52
C ASN A 319 9.95 -7.57 -7.45
N ARG A 320 9.66 -6.99 -6.26
CA ARG A 320 8.61 -5.97 -6.05
C ARG A 320 9.14 -4.56 -5.85
N GLY A 321 10.44 -4.38 -5.75
CA GLY A 321 11.07 -3.09 -5.53
C GLY A 321 12.00 -3.04 -4.33
N ASP A 322 12.14 -4.15 -3.55
CA ASP A 322 13.05 -4.29 -2.40
C ASP A 322 12.90 -3.17 -1.34
N ARG A 323 11.68 -2.63 -1.20
CA ARG A 323 11.43 -1.57 -0.21
C ARG A 323 11.46 -2.16 1.19
N ARG A 324 12.21 -1.52 2.06
CA ARG A 324 12.30 -1.85 3.49
C ARG A 324 12.34 -0.57 4.29
N TYR A 325 11.52 -0.48 5.31
CA TYR A 325 11.48 0.69 6.16
C TYR A 325 10.95 0.39 7.55
N ILE A 326 11.42 1.17 8.49
CA ILE A 326 10.88 1.27 9.84
C ILE A 326 9.94 2.46 9.88
N THR A 327 8.86 2.33 10.62
CA THR A 327 7.92 3.42 10.86
C THR A 327 7.74 3.67 12.34
N THR A 328 7.43 4.90 12.68
CA THR A 328 7.00 5.29 14.02
C THR A 328 5.80 6.21 13.91
N GLY A 329 4.98 6.27 14.93
CA GLY A 329 3.81 7.15 14.94
C GLY A 329 3.32 7.48 16.32
N ILE A 330 2.54 8.54 16.39
CA ILE A 330 1.80 8.94 17.60
C ILE A 330 0.33 9.14 17.23
N GLY A 331 -0.54 8.97 18.21
CA GLY A 331 -1.97 9.25 18.10
C GLY A 331 -2.47 10.00 19.32
N LEU A 332 -3.42 10.89 19.09
CA LEU A 332 -4.17 11.58 20.13
C LEU A 332 -5.65 11.42 19.82
N ARG A 333 -6.45 11.10 20.82
CA ARG A 333 -7.91 11.05 20.70
C ARG A 333 -8.51 11.86 21.84
N TYR A 334 -9.35 12.83 21.48
CA TYR A 334 -10.06 13.64 22.46
C TYR A 334 -11.49 13.89 22.00
N ASN A 335 -12.45 13.42 22.78
CA ASN A 335 -13.87 13.48 22.43
C ASN A 335 -14.12 12.86 21.03
N MET A 336 -14.70 13.64 20.12
CA MET A 336 -15.03 13.23 18.76
C MET A 336 -13.85 13.33 17.78
N MET A 337 -12.69 13.80 18.20
CA MET A 337 -11.57 14.08 17.30
C MET A 337 -10.40 13.15 17.59
N GLY A 338 -9.79 12.64 16.53
CA GLY A 338 -8.53 11.92 16.55
C GLY A 338 -7.49 12.61 15.67
N PHE A 339 -6.25 12.62 16.12
CA PHE A 339 -5.11 13.06 15.32
C PHE A 339 -4.05 11.96 15.33
N ASN A 340 -3.56 11.60 14.15
CA ASN A 340 -2.46 10.68 14.00
C ASN A 340 -1.34 11.31 13.18
N PHE A 341 -0.12 11.03 13.58
CA PHE A 341 1.10 11.39 12.89
C PHE A 341 1.98 10.16 12.74
N SER A 342 2.63 10.00 11.61
CA SER A 342 3.65 8.96 11.44
C SER A 342 4.81 9.43 10.57
N TYR A 343 5.94 8.78 10.77
CA TYR A 343 7.19 9.02 10.07
C TYR A 343 7.81 7.70 9.61
N LEU A 344 8.25 7.68 8.36
CA LEU A 344 8.85 6.53 7.72
C LEU A 344 10.35 6.77 7.51
N VAL A 345 11.16 5.81 7.98
CA VAL A 345 12.62 5.81 7.82
C VAL A 345 13.03 4.60 6.97
N PRO A 346 13.60 4.82 5.77
CA PRO A 346 14.10 3.71 4.95
C PRO A 346 15.30 3.04 5.62
N THR A 347 15.39 1.71 5.51
CA THR A 347 16.49 0.90 6.08
C THR A 347 17.44 0.35 5.00
N GLY A 348 17.19 0.63 3.73
CA GLY A 348 18.03 0.21 2.60
C GLY A 348 19.22 1.15 2.35
N ASN A 349 20.34 0.59 1.91
CA ASN A 349 21.53 1.35 1.51
C ASN A 349 21.60 1.51 -0.03
N GLY A 350 22.06 2.66 -0.51
CA GLY A 350 22.43 2.90 -1.91
C GLY A 350 21.31 3.38 -2.82
N ILE A 351 21.42 3.09 -4.12
CA ILE A 351 20.56 3.57 -5.23
C ILE A 351 19.08 3.17 -5.04
N ASN A 352 18.81 2.16 -4.22
CA ASN A 352 17.47 1.68 -3.88
C ASN A 352 16.84 2.42 -2.69
N GLN A 353 17.20 3.69 -2.47
CA GLN A 353 16.48 4.49 -1.50
C GLN A 353 15.01 4.56 -1.92
N ASN A 354 14.16 4.05 -1.04
CA ASN A 354 12.71 4.13 -1.22
C ASN A 354 12.32 5.58 -1.57
N PRO A 355 11.58 5.82 -2.68
CA PRO A 355 11.05 7.15 -3.01
C PRO A 355 10.20 7.75 -1.87
N LEU A 356 9.68 6.90 -0.97
CA LEU A 356 8.98 7.25 0.26
C LEU A 356 9.92 7.70 1.40
N SER A 357 11.22 7.86 1.15
CA SER A 357 12.20 8.22 2.18
C SER A 357 11.78 9.47 2.95
N ASN A 358 11.79 9.34 4.29
CA ASN A 358 11.44 10.45 5.18
C ASN A 358 10.02 11.02 4.95
N THR A 359 9.06 10.15 4.64
CA THR A 359 7.67 10.57 4.44
C THR A 359 6.99 10.78 5.78
N LEU A 360 6.41 11.96 5.93
CA LEU A 360 5.50 12.34 7.03
C LEU A 360 4.07 11.99 6.61
N ARG A 361 3.25 11.56 7.56
CA ARG A 361 1.81 11.35 7.33
C ARG A 361 1.04 12.00 8.47
N PHE A 362 -0.02 12.70 8.13
CA PHE A 362 -0.92 13.36 9.06
C PHE A 362 -2.34 12.88 8.78
N SER A 363 -3.09 12.53 9.82
CA SER A 363 -4.49 12.15 9.70
C SER A 363 -5.33 12.81 10.78
N LEU A 364 -6.46 13.35 10.39
CA LEU A 364 -7.54 13.77 11.28
C LEU A 364 -8.69 12.77 11.16
N LEU A 365 -9.25 12.39 12.29
CA LEU A 365 -10.41 11.51 12.38
C LEU A 365 -11.52 12.20 13.16
N PHE A 366 -12.73 11.93 12.74
CA PHE A 366 -13.95 12.41 13.40
C PHE A 366 -14.84 11.20 13.69
N HIS A 367 -15.31 11.12 14.92
CA HIS A 367 -16.12 10.03 15.45
C HIS A 367 -17.47 10.59 15.85
N PHE A 368 -18.56 10.07 15.30
CA PHE A 368 -19.90 10.53 15.57
C PHE A 368 -20.73 9.37 16.14
N ASN A 369 -21.21 9.54 17.35
CA ASN A 369 -22.19 8.66 17.96
C ASN A 369 -23.57 9.31 17.82
N ASN A 370 -24.58 8.52 17.45
CA ASN A 370 -25.93 9.00 17.55
C ASN A 370 -26.22 9.26 19.03
N ALA A 371 -26.53 10.51 19.37
CA ALA A 371 -27.12 10.82 20.67
C ALA A 371 -28.56 10.25 20.62
N TYR A 372 -28.76 9.10 21.24
CA TYR A 372 -30.09 8.60 21.58
C TYR A 372 -30.49 9.15 22.94
#